data_12348feceecae110e94a9db81c0411fa
#
_entry.id   12348feceecae110e94a9db81c0411fa
#
_cell.length_a   1.000
_cell.length_b   1.000
_cell.length_c   1.000
_cell.angle_alpha   90.00
_cell.angle_beta   90.00
_cell.angle_gamma   90.00
#
_symmetry.space_group_name_H-M   'P 1'
#
loop_
_entity.id
_entity.type
_entity.pdbx_description
1 polymer ?
#
loop_
_entity_poly.entity_id
_entity_poly.type
_entity_poly.pdbx_seq_one_letter_code
_entity_poly.pdbx_strand_id
1 'polypeptide(L)'
;MHQDAARFLSQPVAAQPGSPLRVAVYSRIAEAIRNGLLTPGSMIPTETELGTDMKVSRTVVREALMLLEEDGLIRARRGVGRFVSDTLPRIGIERIQPFEDVLGSPGQRVEVKRTQVVRQPASEFVAPGVGVEPGTDSWLWESVLIRDGEAIAHLQENVTAQPVSFGKNAPLEINDDGGATLLATLTRQLGRLPGPGECQISLSQVGPSRAKLLDLRPSDPVLVLTQYVRNGNRPFYLAKCLVSARAGHLSVMQQFQS
;
A
#
# COMPACT_ATOMS: atom_id res chain seq x y z
N MET A 1 -11.48 -24.99 2.69
CA MET A 1 -12.21 -23.95 1.93
C MET A 1 -13.53 -23.67 2.65
N HIS A 2 -13.85 -22.42 2.97
CA HIS A 2 -15.15 -22.09 3.60
C HIS A 2 -16.27 -22.40 2.62
N GLN A 3 -17.42 -22.90 3.11
CA GLN A 3 -18.58 -23.24 2.28
C GLN A 3 -19.02 -22.11 1.36
N ASP A 4 -18.88 -20.85 1.80
CA ASP A 4 -19.21 -19.66 1.03
C ASP A 4 -18.32 -19.45 -0.19
N ALA A 5 -17.00 -19.73 -0.08
CA ALA A 5 -16.07 -19.67 -1.21
C ALA A 5 -16.42 -20.72 -2.28
N ALA A 6 -16.70 -21.95 -1.87
CA ALA A 6 -17.11 -23.02 -2.77
C ALA A 6 -18.40 -22.66 -3.52
N ARG A 7 -19.41 -22.17 -2.80
CA ARG A 7 -20.69 -21.76 -3.38
C ARG A 7 -20.52 -20.58 -4.36
N PHE A 8 -19.67 -19.62 -4.04
CA PHE A 8 -19.42 -18.47 -4.91
C PHE A 8 -18.69 -18.88 -6.20
N LEU A 9 -17.69 -19.75 -6.08
CA LEU A 9 -16.90 -20.23 -7.22
C LEU A 9 -17.67 -21.25 -8.10
N SER A 10 -18.65 -21.97 -7.55
CA SER A 10 -19.46 -22.94 -8.30
C SER A 10 -20.55 -22.30 -9.17
N GLN A 11 -20.73 -21.00 -9.13
CA GLN A 11 -21.66 -20.34 -10.03
C GLN A 11 -21.10 -20.35 -11.46
N PRO A 12 -21.90 -20.74 -12.47
CA PRO A 12 -21.49 -20.74 -13.87
C PRO A 12 -20.95 -19.37 -14.30
N VAL A 13 -19.83 -19.38 -15.02
CA VAL A 13 -19.22 -18.17 -15.55
C VAL A 13 -19.56 -18.07 -17.04
N ALA A 14 -20.16 -16.95 -17.44
CA ALA A 14 -20.42 -16.63 -18.83
C ALA A 14 -19.55 -15.44 -19.27
N ALA A 15 -18.98 -15.54 -20.47
CA ALA A 15 -18.30 -14.41 -21.08
C ALA A 15 -19.30 -13.33 -21.47
N GLN A 16 -18.95 -12.06 -21.22
CA GLN A 16 -19.71 -10.94 -21.81
C GLN A 16 -19.41 -10.85 -23.32
N PRO A 17 -20.34 -10.35 -24.14
CA PRO A 17 -20.09 -10.15 -25.56
C PRO A 17 -18.79 -9.37 -25.80
N GLY A 18 -17.86 -9.98 -26.58
CA GLY A 18 -16.55 -9.39 -26.88
C GLY A 18 -15.44 -9.60 -25.84
N SER A 19 -15.72 -10.24 -24.69
CA SER A 19 -14.71 -10.53 -23.66
C SER A 19 -14.32 -12.03 -23.65
N PRO A 20 -13.05 -12.39 -23.62
CA PRO A 20 -12.61 -13.78 -23.51
C PRO A 20 -13.08 -14.43 -22.21
N LEU A 21 -13.47 -15.72 -22.26
CA LEU A 21 -13.97 -16.46 -21.09
C LEU A 21 -12.96 -16.53 -19.94
N ARG A 22 -11.64 -16.53 -20.24
CA ARG A 22 -10.58 -16.46 -19.21
C ARG A 22 -10.66 -15.19 -18.34
N VAL A 23 -11.10 -14.06 -18.90
CA VAL A 23 -11.26 -12.80 -18.14
C VAL A 23 -12.42 -12.92 -17.16
N ALA A 24 -13.51 -13.58 -17.54
CA ALA A 24 -14.63 -13.82 -16.65
C ALA A 24 -14.26 -14.77 -15.50
N VAL A 25 -13.45 -15.81 -15.75
CA VAL A 25 -12.89 -16.70 -14.72
C VAL A 25 -11.92 -15.93 -13.81
N TYR A 26 -11.01 -15.15 -14.38
CA TYR A 26 -10.11 -14.26 -13.64
C TYR A 26 -10.90 -13.36 -12.68
N SER A 27 -11.91 -12.64 -13.20
CA SER A 27 -12.73 -11.70 -12.41
C SER A 27 -13.44 -12.40 -11.26
N ARG A 28 -13.99 -13.60 -11.46
CA ARG A 28 -14.66 -14.39 -10.44
C ARG A 28 -13.70 -14.77 -9.28
N ILE A 29 -12.49 -15.23 -9.60
CA ILE A 29 -11.50 -15.61 -8.58
C ILE A 29 -10.96 -14.35 -7.89
N ALA A 30 -10.65 -13.28 -8.63
CA ALA A 30 -10.21 -12.01 -8.08
C ALA A 30 -11.25 -11.39 -7.13
N GLU A 31 -12.53 -11.51 -7.46
CA GLU A 31 -13.64 -11.06 -6.61
C GLU A 31 -13.72 -11.89 -5.31
N ALA A 32 -13.57 -13.22 -5.40
CA ALA A 32 -13.55 -14.10 -4.22
C ALA A 32 -12.38 -13.73 -3.28
N ILE A 33 -11.22 -13.36 -3.83
CA ILE A 33 -10.05 -12.91 -3.05
C ILE A 33 -10.37 -11.54 -2.41
N ARG A 34 -10.85 -10.57 -3.17
CA ARG A 34 -11.17 -9.22 -2.67
C ARG A 34 -12.22 -9.21 -1.58
N ASN A 35 -13.25 -10.05 -1.73
CA ASN A 35 -14.33 -10.18 -0.74
C ASN A 35 -13.94 -11.03 0.47
N GLY A 36 -12.68 -11.51 0.54
CA GLY A 36 -12.18 -12.31 1.65
C GLY A 36 -12.74 -13.74 1.71
N LEU A 37 -13.45 -14.20 0.68
CA LEU A 37 -13.92 -15.57 0.56
C LEU A 37 -12.75 -16.54 0.37
N LEU A 38 -11.73 -16.12 -0.38
CA LEU A 38 -10.42 -16.74 -0.45
C LEU A 38 -9.44 -15.87 0.34
N THR A 39 -9.01 -16.34 1.49
CA THR A 39 -8.15 -15.56 2.40
C THR A 39 -6.68 -15.61 1.97
N PRO A 40 -5.87 -14.57 2.25
CA PRO A 40 -4.43 -14.59 2.02
C PRO A 40 -3.77 -15.85 2.60
N GLY A 41 -2.86 -16.46 1.85
CA GLY A 41 -2.20 -17.72 2.21
C GLY A 41 -3.05 -18.97 2.01
N SER A 42 -4.35 -18.87 1.73
CA SER A 42 -5.18 -20.03 1.45
C SER A 42 -4.88 -20.64 0.08
N MET A 43 -5.02 -21.96 -0.02
CA MET A 43 -4.84 -22.66 -1.28
C MET A 43 -6.03 -22.43 -2.23
N ILE A 44 -5.74 -22.11 -3.48
CA ILE A 44 -6.73 -22.02 -4.56
C ILE A 44 -7.12 -23.43 -4.99
N PRO A 45 -8.40 -23.72 -5.27
CA PRO A 45 -8.81 -24.99 -5.85
C PRO A 45 -8.06 -25.30 -7.15
N THR A 46 -7.87 -26.57 -7.45
CA THR A 46 -7.14 -27.01 -8.62
C THR A 46 -7.82 -26.59 -9.94
N GLU A 47 -7.04 -26.57 -11.04
CA GLU A 47 -7.58 -26.29 -12.38
C GLU A 47 -8.77 -27.18 -12.73
N THR A 48 -8.76 -28.43 -12.28
CA THR A 48 -9.83 -29.42 -12.51
C THR A 48 -11.07 -29.08 -11.73
N GLU A 49 -10.94 -28.78 -10.42
CA GLU A 49 -12.04 -28.39 -9.54
C GLU A 49 -12.70 -27.11 -10.04
N LEU A 50 -11.90 -26.05 -10.29
CA LEU A 50 -12.42 -24.78 -10.83
C LEU A 50 -13.10 -24.94 -12.17
N GLY A 51 -12.53 -25.78 -13.07
CA GLY A 51 -13.14 -26.06 -14.38
C GLY A 51 -14.49 -26.74 -14.26
N THR A 52 -14.62 -27.69 -13.36
CA THR A 52 -15.89 -28.40 -13.06
C THR A 52 -16.91 -27.45 -12.46
N ASP A 53 -16.51 -26.69 -11.44
CA ASP A 53 -17.39 -25.78 -10.68
C ASP A 53 -17.94 -24.65 -11.56
N MET A 54 -17.06 -24.01 -12.33
CA MET A 54 -17.42 -22.88 -13.21
C MET A 54 -17.94 -23.31 -14.59
N LYS A 55 -17.94 -24.63 -14.90
CA LYS A 55 -18.36 -25.20 -16.19
C LYS A 55 -17.52 -24.67 -17.38
N VAL A 56 -16.22 -24.57 -17.20
CA VAL A 56 -15.26 -24.10 -18.21
C VAL A 56 -14.13 -25.12 -18.41
N SER A 57 -13.42 -25.03 -19.55
CA SER A 57 -12.29 -25.92 -19.80
C SER A 57 -11.09 -25.64 -18.88
N ARG A 58 -10.29 -26.66 -18.56
CA ARG A 58 -9.05 -26.52 -17.79
C ARG A 58 -8.09 -25.50 -18.40
N THR A 59 -8.04 -25.40 -19.73
CA THR A 59 -7.19 -24.43 -20.44
C THR A 59 -7.59 -23.00 -20.09
N VAL A 60 -8.89 -22.70 -20.10
CA VAL A 60 -9.41 -21.37 -19.73
C VAL A 60 -9.10 -21.04 -18.27
N VAL A 61 -9.25 -22.02 -17.37
CA VAL A 61 -8.88 -21.83 -15.95
C VAL A 61 -7.39 -21.55 -15.80
N ARG A 62 -6.54 -22.33 -16.50
CA ARG A 62 -5.07 -22.15 -16.46
C ARG A 62 -4.66 -20.76 -16.93
N GLU A 63 -5.20 -20.28 -18.03
CA GLU A 63 -4.94 -18.92 -18.53
C GLU A 63 -5.36 -17.85 -17.53
N ALA A 64 -6.54 -18.00 -16.91
CA ALA A 64 -7.00 -17.08 -15.86
C ALA A 64 -6.08 -17.10 -14.61
N LEU A 65 -5.63 -18.27 -14.20
CA LEU A 65 -4.71 -18.40 -13.07
C LEU A 65 -3.33 -17.82 -13.39
N MET A 66 -2.84 -17.92 -14.64
CA MET A 66 -1.60 -17.26 -15.06
C MET A 66 -1.73 -15.74 -14.96
N LEU A 67 -2.83 -15.14 -15.41
CA LEU A 67 -3.09 -13.71 -15.29
C LEU A 67 -3.13 -13.29 -13.81
N LEU A 68 -3.76 -14.08 -12.94
CA LEU A 68 -3.78 -13.81 -11.48
C LEU A 68 -2.38 -13.90 -10.85
N GLU A 69 -1.50 -14.77 -11.36
CA GLU A 69 -0.09 -14.84 -10.95
C GLU A 69 0.70 -13.63 -11.44
N GLU A 70 0.53 -13.22 -12.70
CA GLU A 70 1.16 -12.03 -13.28
C GLU A 70 0.75 -10.76 -12.53
N ASP A 71 -0.52 -10.66 -12.11
CA ASP A 71 -1.04 -9.56 -11.31
C ASP A 71 -0.70 -9.68 -9.80
N GLY A 72 0.02 -10.74 -9.40
CA GLY A 72 0.45 -10.96 -8.02
C GLY A 72 -0.67 -11.30 -7.03
N LEU A 73 -1.89 -11.58 -7.50
CA LEU A 73 -3.02 -11.96 -6.66
C LEU A 73 -2.88 -13.37 -6.06
N ILE A 74 -2.19 -14.23 -6.78
CA ILE A 74 -1.87 -15.60 -6.34
C ILE A 74 -0.40 -15.92 -6.64
N ARG A 75 0.12 -16.97 -6.01
CA ARG A 75 1.48 -17.47 -6.25
C ARG A 75 1.50 -18.98 -6.34
N ALA A 76 2.30 -19.54 -7.25
CA ALA A 76 2.52 -20.97 -7.37
C ALA A 76 3.60 -21.44 -6.36
N ARG A 77 3.34 -22.58 -5.70
CA ARG A 77 4.36 -23.37 -4.97
C ARG A 77 4.57 -24.68 -5.72
N ARG A 78 5.76 -24.86 -6.28
CA ARG A 78 6.08 -26.01 -7.12
C ARG A 78 5.74 -27.32 -6.40
N GLY A 79 4.96 -28.20 -7.04
CA GLY A 79 4.56 -29.49 -6.54
C GLY A 79 3.47 -29.48 -5.45
N VAL A 80 3.01 -28.29 -5.03
CA VAL A 80 1.99 -28.16 -3.95
C VAL A 80 0.69 -27.58 -4.50
N GLY A 81 0.74 -26.47 -5.22
CA GLY A 81 -0.45 -25.80 -5.73
C GLY A 81 -0.29 -24.30 -5.84
N ARG A 82 -1.42 -23.61 -6.05
CA ARG A 82 -1.48 -22.14 -6.06
C ARG A 82 -2.14 -21.62 -4.79
N PHE A 83 -1.65 -20.52 -4.31
CA PHE A 83 -2.09 -19.91 -3.06
C PHE A 83 -2.43 -18.44 -3.29
N VAL A 84 -3.43 -17.93 -2.60
CA VAL A 84 -3.68 -16.48 -2.54
C VAL A 84 -2.43 -15.81 -1.99
N SER A 85 -1.98 -14.74 -2.61
CA SER A 85 -0.81 -13.99 -2.14
C SER A 85 -1.03 -13.50 -0.71
N ASP A 86 -0.06 -13.72 0.16
CA ASP A 86 -0.09 -13.20 1.53
C ASP A 86 0.13 -11.68 1.54
N THR A 87 0.63 -11.15 0.43
CA THR A 87 0.98 -9.74 0.24
C THR A 87 -0.14 -8.89 -0.36
N LEU A 88 -1.37 -9.42 -0.44
CA LEU A 88 -2.52 -8.57 -0.80
C LEU A 88 -2.73 -7.55 0.32
N PRO A 89 -2.49 -6.26 0.07
CA PRO A 89 -2.73 -5.24 1.09
C PRO A 89 -4.24 -5.20 1.37
N ARG A 90 -4.63 -5.55 2.60
CA ARG A 90 -6.02 -5.40 3.08
C ARG A 90 -6.36 -3.95 3.38
N ILE A 91 -5.35 -3.10 3.43
CA ILE A 91 -5.45 -1.69 3.76
C ILE A 91 -4.91 -0.95 2.57
N GLY A 92 -5.80 -0.30 1.85
CA GLY A 92 -5.42 0.52 0.71
C GLY A 92 -5.02 1.93 1.14
N ILE A 93 -4.74 2.75 0.15
CA ILE A 93 -4.41 4.17 0.32
C ILE A 93 -5.67 5.05 0.43
N GLU A 94 -6.86 4.46 0.57
CA GLU A 94 -8.14 5.18 0.74
C GLU A 94 -8.23 5.91 2.09
N ARG A 95 -7.41 5.48 3.04
CA ARG A 95 -7.31 6.12 4.36
C ARG A 95 -5.90 6.60 4.59
N ILE A 96 -5.77 7.75 5.26
CA ILE A 96 -4.47 8.23 5.72
C ILE A 96 -4.01 7.33 6.85
N GLN A 97 -2.92 6.61 6.60
CA GLN A 97 -2.31 5.67 7.55
C GLN A 97 -0.79 5.75 7.45
N PRO A 98 -0.05 5.37 8.49
CA PRO A 98 1.39 5.20 8.42
C PRO A 98 1.78 4.26 7.28
N PHE A 99 2.85 4.57 6.54
CA PHE A 99 3.24 3.76 5.39
C PHE A 99 3.72 2.37 5.79
N GLU A 100 4.23 2.16 7.01
CA GLU A 100 4.51 0.84 7.54
C GLU A 100 3.26 -0.05 7.64
N ASP A 101 2.09 0.54 7.90
CA ASP A 101 0.82 -0.18 7.94
C ASP A 101 0.29 -0.43 6.52
N VAL A 102 0.42 0.56 5.61
CA VAL A 102 0.01 0.45 4.20
C VAL A 102 0.82 -0.62 3.45
N LEU A 103 2.14 -0.68 3.69
CA LEU A 103 3.05 -1.60 3.03
C LEU A 103 3.22 -2.93 3.78
N GLY A 104 2.65 -3.05 4.98
CA GLY A 104 2.58 -4.27 5.76
C GLY A 104 1.53 -5.24 5.26
N SER A 105 1.62 -6.49 5.71
CA SER A 105 0.62 -7.53 5.45
C SER A 105 0.33 -8.28 6.75
N PRO A 106 -0.83 -8.96 6.89
CA PRO A 106 -1.11 -9.79 8.04
C PRO A 106 0.01 -10.81 8.28
N GLY A 107 0.69 -10.70 9.42
CA GLY A 107 1.82 -11.56 9.77
C GLY A 107 3.20 -11.11 9.23
N GLN A 108 3.27 -10.07 8.39
CA GLN A 108 4.52 -9.49 7.91
C GLN A 108 4.60 -8.03 8.36
N ARG A 109 5.40 -7.79 9.37
CA ARG A 109 5.62 -6.43 9.89
C ARG A 109 6.65 -5.70 9.03
N VAL A 110 6.40 -4.42 8.74
CA VAL A 110 7.39 -3.52 8.15
C VAL A 110 8.19 -2.88 9.29
N GLU A 111 9.49 -3.03 9.22
CA GLU A 111 10.43 -2.35 10.12
C GLU A 111 10.69 -0.94 9.59
N VAL A 112 10.68 0.04 10.48
CA VAL A 112 11.03 1.43 10.17
C VAL A 112 12.45 1.69 10.63
N LYS A 113 13.39 1.78 9.69
CA LYS A 113 14.76 2.16 9.96
C LYS A 113 14.94 3.67 9.75
N ARG A 114 15.02 4.43 10.83
CA ARG A 114 15.27 5.86 10.80
C ARG A 114 16.66 6.13 10.27
N THR A 115 16.77 6.99 9.24
CA THR A 115 18.06 7.41 8.67
C THR A 115 18.42 8.82 9.08
N GLN A 116 17.41 9.69 9.26
CA GLN A 116 17.64 11.08 9.66
C GLN A 116 16.43 11.67 10.39
N VAL A 117 16.71 12.52 11.38
CA VAL A 117 15.78 13.49 11.96
C VAL A 117 16.50 14.81 12.06
N VAL A 118 15.99 15.83 11.38
CA VAL A 118 16.63 17.15 11.36
C VAL A 118 15.58 18.26 11.35
N ARG A 119 15.88 19.34 12.07
CA ARG A 119 15.15 20.60 11.95
C ARG A 119 15.89 21.48 10.95
N GLN A 120 15.18 21.90 9.91
CA GLN A 120 15.75 22.66 8.81
C GLN A 120 14.72 23.63 8.20
N PRO A 121 15.17 24.67 7.47
CA PRO A 121 14.27 25.54 6.72
C PRO A 121 13.45 24.74 5.70
N ALA A 122 12.15 24.96 5.66
CA ALA A 122 11.25 24.36 4.67
C ALA A 122 11.58 24.92 3.27
N SER A 123 11.80 24.03 2.31
CA SER A 123 11.96 24.41 0.91
C SER A 123 10.64 24.90 0.30
N GLU A 124 10.71 25.52 -0.88
CA GLU A 124 9.52 25.92 -1.65
C GLU A 124 8.54 24.77 -1.92
N PHE A 125 9.05 23.52 -2.01
CA PHE A 125 8.23 22.33 -2.17
C PHE A 125 7.57 21.89 -0.85
N VAL A 126 8.31 21.95 0.27
CA VAL A 126 7.85 21.47 1.58
C VAL A 126 6.90 22.47 2.25
N ALA A 127 7.21 23.73 2.18
CA ALA A 127 6.53 24.80 2.91
C ALA A 127 4.99 24.82 2.72
N PRO A 128 4.45 24.75 1.50
CA PRO A 128 3.01 24.69 1.28
C PRO A 128 2.37 23.43 1.87
N GLY A 129 3.09 22.30 1.84
CA GLY A 129 2.61 21.01 2.35
C GLY A 129 2.53 20.94 3.88
N VAL A 130 3.29 21.77 4.59
CA VAL A 130 3.27 21.88 6.06
C VAL A 130 2.67 23.20 6.57
N GLY A 131 2.12 24.02 5.68
CA GLY A 131 1.35 25.22 6.01
C GLY A 131 2.20 26.38 6.57
N VAL A 132 3.43 26.55 6.07
CA VAL A 132 4.34 27.63 6.46
C VAL A 132 4.90 28.36 5.22
N GLU A 133 5.53 29.50 5.44
CA GLU A 133 6.29 30.19 4.40
C GLU A 133 7.64 29.47 4.14
N PRO A 134 8.16 29.50 2.90
CA PRO A 134 9.51 29.02 2.59
C PRO A 134 10.56 29.62 3.52
N GLY A 135 11.51 28.84 3.97
CA GLY A 135 12.54 29.27 4.92
C GLY A 135 12.14 29.17 6.39
N THR A 136 10.86 28.91 6.70
CA THR A 136 10.42 28.64 8.08
C THR A 136 10.90 27.26 8.51
N ASP A 137 11.30 27.10 9.76
CA ASP A 137 11.77 25.83 10.29
C ASP A 137 10.70 24.74 10.24
N SER A 138 11.09 23.57 9.74
CA SER A 138 10.32 22.34 9.69
C SER A 138 11.15 21.16 10.16
N TRP A 139 10.50 20.13 10.67
CA TRP A 139 11.10 18.85 10.92
C TRP A 139 11.06 17.97 9.67
N LEU A 140 12.19 17.39 9.30
CA LEU A 140 12.30 16.31 8.32
C LEU A 140 12.62 15.01 9.06
N TRP A 141 11.81 14.00 8.82
CA TRP A 141 12.07 12.62 9.21
C TRP A 141 12.28 11.79 7.95
N GLU A 142 13.40 11.07 7.91
CA GLU A 142 13.75 10.22 6.78
C GLU A 142 13.95 8.78 7.27
N SER A 143 13.34 7.84 6.56
CA SER A 143 13.34 6.43 6.95
C SER A 143 13.41 5.52 5.73
N VAL A 144 14.00 4.34 5.93
CA VAL A 144 13.87 3.20 5.01
C VAL A 144 12.90 2.21 5.64
N LEU A 145 11.91 1.78 4.87
CA LEU A 145 10.95 0.76 5.26
C LEU A 145 11.47 -0.60 4.77
N ILE A 146 11.57 -1.54 5.70
CA ILE A 146 12.18 -2.85 5.47
C ILE A 146 11.13 -3.93 5.74
N ARG A 147 11.04 -4.91 4.84
CA ARG A 147 10.19 -6.09 5.00
C ARG A 147 10.98 -7.33 4.62
N ASP A 148 10.97 -8.35 5.49
CA ASP A 148 11.72 -9.59 5.31
C ASP A 148 13.24 -9.38 5.06
N GLY A 149 13.82 -8.33 5.67
CA GLY A 149 15.23 -7.96 5.50
C GLY A 149 15.55 -7.15 4.24
N GLU A 150 14.56 -6.88 3.37
CA GLU A 150 14.73 -6.10 2.15
C GLU A 150 14.17 -4.69 2.28
N ALA A 151 14.88 -3.69 1.77
CA ALA A 151 14.41 -2.32 1.67
C ALA A 151 13.33 -2.23 0.57
N ILE A 152 12.09 -1.92 0.97
CA ILE A 152 10.93 -1.86 0.07
C ILE A 152 10.50 -0.43 -0.25
N ALA A 153 10.78 0.53 0.63
CA ALA A 153 10.45 1.93 0.39
C ALA A 153 11.38 2.90 1.12
N HIS A 154 11.50 4.11 0.59
CA HIS A 154 12.17 5.23 1.21
C HIS A 154 11.14 6.33 1.48
N LEU A 155 11.08 6.79 2.72
CA LEU A 155 10.06 7.71 3.22
C LEU A 155 10.70 8.98 3.75
N GLN A 156 10.19 10.13 3.29
CA GLN A 156 10.50 11.46 3.82
C GLN A 156 9.20 12.07 4.34
N GLU A 157 9.18 12.47 5.60
CA GLU A 157 8.04 13.07 6.26
C GLU A 157 8.41 14.44 6.82
N ASN A 158 7.53 15.40 6.65
CA ASN A 158 7.77 16.77 7.08
C ASN A 158 6.58 17.28 7.91
N VAL A 159 6.88 18.04 8.94
CA VAL A 159 5.91 18.76 9.77
C VAL A 159 6.49 20.12 10.17
N THR A 160 5.66 21.12 10.36
CA THR A 160 6.14 22.40 10.86
C THR A 160 6.81 22.28 12.23
N ALA A 161 7.89 23.00 12.46
CA ALA A 161 8.54 23.11 13.77
C ALA A 161 7.85 24.16 14.66
N GLN A 162 6.88 24.93 14.13
CA GLN A 162 6.09 25.86 14.90
C GLN A 162 5.06 25.12 15.76
N PRO A 163 4.70 25.63 16.96
CA PRO A 163 3.64 25.08 17.75
C PRO A 163 2.33 25.01 16.96
N VAL A 164 1.75 23.84 16.81
CA VAL A 164 0.45 23.62 16.19
C VAL A 164 -0.52 23.20 17.26
N SER A 165 -1.61 23.95 17.43
CA SER A 165 -2.68 23.59 18.35
C SER A 165 -3.65 22.63 17.67
N PHE A 166 -3.82 21.46 18.27
CA PHE A 166 -4.83 20.48 17.88
C PHE A 166 -5.97 20.45 18.92
N GLY A 167 -6.81 21.48 18.90
CA GLY A 167 -7.91 21.62 19.85
C GLY A 167 -7.41 21.87 21.28
N LYS A 168 -7.86 21.06 22.24
CA LYS A 168 -7.50 21.17 23.67
C LYS A 168 -6.20 20.46 24.05
N ASN A 169 -5.52 19.81 23.09
CA ASN A 169 -4.32 19.03 23.36
C ASN A 169 -3.09 19.93 23.49
N ALA A 170 -2.10 19.46 24.24
CA ALA A 170 -0.80 20.11 24.36
C ALA A 170 -0.12 20.28 22.99
N PRO A 171 0.85 21.20 22.85
CA PRO A 171 1.65 21.31 21.66
C PRO A 171 2.25 19.97 21.29
N LEU A 172 2.34 19.70 19.97
CA LEU A 172 2.91 18.48 19.45
C LEU A 172 4.38 18.38 19.85
N GLU A 173 4.73 17.33 20.58
CA GLU A 173 6.13 17.02 20.89
C GLU A 173 6.64 15.99 19.87
N ILE A 174 7.67 16.37 19.11
CA ILE A 174 8.31 15.50 18.13
C ILE A 174 9.47 14.78 18.80
N ASN A 175 9.15 13.61 19.36
CA ASN A 175 10.14 12.73 19.98
C ASN A 175 10.36 11.51 19.08
N ASP A 176 11.62 11.27 18.67
CA ASP A 176 12.00 10.09 17.91
C ASP A 176 12.15 8.88 18.85
N ASP A 177 11.21 7.95 18.81
CA ASP A 177 11.27 6.67 19.52
C ASP A 177 11.94 5.55 18.68
N GLY A 178 12.47 5.89 17.51
CA GLY A 178 13.30 5.03 16.65
C GLY A 178 12.60 3.90 15.91
N GLY A 179 11.34 3.62 16.19
CA GLY A 179 10.68 2.41 15.69
C GLY A 179 9.36 2.64 14.93
N ALA A 180 9.02 3.90 14.62
CA ALA A 180 7.78 4.25 13.93
C ALA A 180 7.97 5.43 12.99
N THR A 181 7.11 5.59 11.99
CA THR A 181 7.08 6.78 11.14
C THR A 181 6.59 8.01 11.91
N LEU A 182 6.84 9.20 11.38
CA LEU A 182 6.32 10.44 11.97
C LEU A 182 4.80 10.40 12.03
N LEU A 183 4.13 9.94 10.97
CA LEU A 183 2.66 9.85 10.94
C LEU A 183 2.12 8.91 12.02
N ALA A 184 2.77 7.77 12.28
CA ALA A 184 2.40 6.85 13.36
C ALA A 184 2.55 7.52 14.74
N THR A 185 3.62 8.27 14.94
CA THR A 185 3.87 9.02 16.17
C THR A 185 2.81 10.11 16.37
N LEU A 186 2.51 10.90 15.34
CA LEU A 186 1.45 11.89 15.36
C LEU A 186 0.07 11.29 15.67
N THR A 187 -0.26 10.17 15.04
CA THR A 187 -1.54 9.48 15.25
C THR A 187 -1.69 8.98 16.69
N ARG A 188 -0.61 8.45 17.28
CA ARG A 188 -0.59 8.03 18.71
C ARG A 188 -0.81 9.22 19.66
N GLN A 189 -0.15 10.34 19.43
CA GLN A 189 -0.25 11.52 20.28
C GLN A 189 -1.63 12.21 20.18
N LEU A 190 -2.18 12.28 18.96
CA LEU A 190 -3.44 12.97 18.70
C LEU A 190 -4.68 12.07 18.88
N GLY A 191 -4.49 10.75 19.02
CA GLY A 191 -5.57 9.75 19.05
C GLY A 191 -6.26 9.55 17.69
N ARG A 192 -6.33 10.60 16.89
CA ARG A 192 -6.78 10.57 15.48
C ARG A 192 -6.20 11.76 14.73
N LEU A 193 -6.06 11.64 13.42
CA LEU A 193 -5.63 12.76 12.60
C LEU A 193 -6.74 13.83 12.51
N PRO A 194 -6.36 15.11 12.51
CA PRO A 194 -7.31 16.21 12.73
C PRO A 194 -8.15 16.60 11.52
N GLY A 195 -7.89 16.04 10.33
CA GLY A 195 -8.60 16.47 9.12
C GLY A 195 -8.44 15.56 7.92
N PRO A 196 -8.95 15.98 6.78
CA PRO A 196 -8.82 15.25 5.54
C PRO A 196 -7.37 15.23 5.04
N GLY A 197 -7.06 14.27 4.23
CA GLY A 197 -5.79 14.18 3.51
C GLY A 197 -5.99 13.84 2.05
N GLU A 198 -4.94 14.02 1.32
CA GLU A 198 -4.83 13.72 -0.10
C GLU A 198 -3.60 12.84 -0.32
N CYS A 199 -3.70 11.84 -1.16
CA CYS A 199 -2.58 11.03 -1.61
C CYS A 199 -2.47 11.13 -3.14
N GLN A 200 -1.40 11.74 -3.62
CA GLN A 200 -1.07 11.81 -5.03
C GLN A 200 -0.15 10.65 -5.40
N ILE A 201 -0.43 10.00 -6.52
CA ILE A 201 0.32 8.85 -7.02
C ILE A 201 0.98 9.23 -8.33
N SER A 202 2.29 8.99 -8.43
CA SER A 202 3.05 9.20 -9.66
C SER A 202 4.13 8.14 -9.84
N LEU A 203 4.69 8.06 -11.04
CA LEU A 203 5.83 7.19 -11.36
C LEU A 203 7.08 8.04 -11.54
N SER A 204 8.23 7.52 -11.10
CA SER A 204 9.53 8.16 -11.26
C SER A 204 10.63 7.10 -11.34
N GLN A 205 11.84 7.54 -11.64
CA GLN A 205 13.06 6.78 -11.37
C GLN A 205 13.52 7.09 -9.96
N VAL A 206 14.15 6.10 -9.30
CA VAL A 206 14.59 6.26 -7.90
C VAL A 206 15.65 7.36 -7.74
N GLY A 207 16.50 7.54 -8.74
CA GLY A 207 17.61 8.50 -8.72
C GLY A 207 18.83 8.03 -7.91
N PRO A 208 20.00 8.64 -8.11
CA PRO A 208 21.29 8.12 -7.59
C PRO A 208 21.39 8.12 -6.07
N SER A 209 20.84 9.12 -5.38
CA SER A 209 20.94 9.22 -3.92
C SER A 209 20.09 8.16 -3.20
N ARG A 210 18.84 7.96 -3.66
CA ARG A 210 17.89 7.05 -3.04
C ARG A 210 18.08 5.59 -3.47
N ALA A 211 18.68 5.38 -4.65
CA ALA A 211 19.01 4.06 -5.16
C ALA A 211 19.89 3.26 -4.19
N LYS A 212 20.86 3.94 -3.57
CA LYS A 212 21.76 3.33 -2.57
C LYS A 212 21.01 2.90 -1.30
N LEU A 213 20.00 3.65 -0.88
CA LEU A 213 19.19 3.34 0.31
C LEU A 213 18.27 2.15 0.10
N LEU A 214 17.84 1.93 -1.15
CA LEU A 214 16.90 0.88 -1.53
C LEU A 214 17.58 -0.32 -2.20
N ASP A 215 18.90 -0.30 -2.33
CA ASP A 215 19.67 -1.31 -3.09
C ASP A 215 19.07 -1.53 -4.51
N LEU A 216 18.91 -0.42 -5.24
CA LEU A 216 18.38 -0.33 -6.59
C LEU A 216 19.37 0.37 -7.52
N ARG A 217 19.14 0.26 -8.83
CA ARG A 217 19.84 1.09 -9.82
C ARG A 217 19.15 2.46 -9.93
N PRO A 218 19.88 3.55 -10.19
CA PRO A 218 19.31 4.88 -10.34
C PRO A 218 18.14 5.01 -11.34
N SER A 219 18.15 4.15 -12.38
CA SER A 219 17.12 4.10 -13.43
C SER A 219 15.93 3.22 -13.09
N ASP A 220 15.96 2.45 -11.99
CA ASP A 220 14.87 1.56 -11.65
C ASP A 220 13.59 2.36 -11.35
N PRO A 221 12.43 1.92 -11.86
CA PRO A 221 11.17 2.60 -11.64
C PRO A 221 10.69 2.43 -10.19
N VAL A 222 10.11 3.51 -9.67
CA VAL A 222 9.46 3.53 -8.35
C VAL A 222 8.11 4.21 -8.43
N LEU A 223 7.18 3.73 -7.63
CA LEU A 223 5.95 4.45 -7.37
C LEU A 223 6.22 5.53 -6.33
N VAL A 224 5.73 6.73 -6.57
CA VAL A 224 5.86 7.85 -5.64
C VAL A 224 4.49 8.20 -5.09
N LEU A 225 4.34 8.07 -3.78
CA LEU A 225 3.15 8.48 -3.05
C LEU A 225 3.47 9.78 -2.32
N THR A 226 2.76 10.85 -2.64
CA THR A 226 2.87 12.12 -1.91
C THR A 226 1.60 12.33 -1.12
N GLN A 227 1.71 12.35 0.21
CA GLN A 227 0.59 12.40 1.13
C GLN A 227 0.58 13.74 1.87
N TYR A 228 -0.56 14.41 1.85
CA TYR A 228 -0.81 15.66 2.56
C TYR A 228 -1.87 15.42 3.63
N VAL A 229 -1.70 15.99 4.82
CA VAL A 229 -2.72 15.99 5.87
C VAL A 229 -2.98 17.41 6.32
N ARG A 230 -4.26 17.75 6.54
CA ARG A 230 -4.72 19.06 6.95
C ARG A 230 -5.27 19.04 8.38
N ASN A 231 -5.11 20.15 9.08
CA ASN A 231 -5.84 20.47 10.30
C ASN A 231 -6.88 21.55 9.92
N GLY A 232 -8.14 21.14 9.77
CA GLY A 232 -9.14 21.98 9.09
C GLY A 232 -8.70 22.28 7.65
N ASN A 233 -8.55 23.55 7.32
CA ASN A 233 -8.09 23.99 5.98
C ASN A 233 -6.56 24.17 5.90
N ARG A 234 -5.83 24.07 7.00
CA ARG A 234 -4.40 24.34 7.05
C ARG A 234 -3.59 23.05 6.90
N PRO A 235 -2.72 22.92 5.88
CA PRO A 235 -1.78 21.81 5.79
C PRO A 235 -0.86 21.79 7.00
N PHE A 236 -0.48 20.61 7.48
CA PHE A 236 0.47 20.50 8.59
C PHE A 236 1.45 19.34 8.45
N TYR A 237 1.17 18.38 7.58
CA TYR A 237 2.00 17.22 7.34
C TYR A 237 2.11 16.94 5.85
N LEU A 238 3.32 16.65 5.42
CA LEU A 238 3.68 16.24 4.06
C LEU A 238 4.58 15.02 4.12
N ALA A 239 4.23 13.97 3.41
CA ALA A 239 5.11 12.83 3.19
C ALA A 239 5.34 12.57 1.72
N LYS A 240 6.54 12.05 1.40
CA LYS A 240 6.90 11.51 0.09
C LYS A 240 7.50 10.12 0.30
N CYS A 241 6.78 9.09 -0.18
CA CYS A 241 7.20 7.70 -0.11
C CYS A 241 7.54 7.19 -1.51
N LEU A 242 8.77 6.75 -1.70
CA LEU A 242 9.22 6.06 -2.92
C LEU A 242 9.13 4.57 -2.67
N VAL A 243 8.23 3.91 -3.37
CA VAL A 243 7.92 2.49 -3.20
C VAL A 243 8.54 1.69 -4.34
N SER A 244 9.39 0.73 -4.02
CA SER A 244 10.02 -0.16 -5.00
C SER A 244 9.07 -1.29 -5.41
N ALA A 245 9.35 -1.94 -6.54
CA ALA A 245 8.60 -3.13 -6.97
C ALA A 245 8.63 -4.28 -5.96
N ARG A 246 9.62 -4.32 -5.04
CA ARG A 246 9.71 -5.31 -3.95
C ARG A 246 8.58 -5.17 -2.94
N ALA A 247 7.95 -4.00 -2.84
CA ALA A 247 6.78 -3.81 -1.97
C ALA A 247 5.53 -4.56 -2.47
N GLY A 248 5.52 -5.02 -3.71
CA GLY A 248 4.36 -5.62 -4.35
C GLY A 248 3.43 -4.55 -4.92
N HIS A 249 2.13 -4.72 -4.73
CA HIS A 249 1.13 -3.80 -5.27
C HIS A 249 0.38 -3.07 -4.16
N LEU A 250 -0.14 -1.90 -4.50
CA LEU A 250 -1.05 -1.13 -3.68
C LEU A 250 -2.48 -1.34 -4.18
N SER A 251 -3.40 -1.49 -3.26
CA SER A 251 -4.83 -1.64 -3.59
C SER A 251 -5.60 -0.36 -3.26
N VAL A 252 -6.58 -0.06 -4.09
CA VAL A 252 -7.57 0.99 -3.83
C VAL A 252 -8.96 0.37 -3.92
N MET A 253 -9.74 0.44 -2.85
CA MET A 253 -11.13 -0.01 -2.89
C MET A 253 -12.01 1.07 -3.52
N GLN A 254 -12.67 0.73 -4.62
CA GLN A 254 -13.63 1.61 -5.27
C GLN A 254 -15.04 1.09 -5.00
N GLN A 255 -15.92 1.97 -4.54
CA GLN A 255 -17.35 1.68 -4.37
C GLN A 255 -18.14 2.35 -5.50
N PHE A 256 -19.12 1.63 -6.05
CA PHE A 256 -20.10 2.27 -6.91
C PHE A 256 -20.95 3.24 -6.08
N GLN A 257 -21.01 4.49 -6.51
CA GLN A 257 -22.06 5.39 -6.05
C GLN A 257 -23.34 4.98 -6.78
N SER A 258 -24.35 4.53 -6.02
CA SER A 258 -25.69 4.24 -6.49
C SER A 258 -26.47 5.52 -6.76
#